data_886f6a2ec190f2b2c78d6f73e24c15b6
#
_entry.id   886f6a2ec190f2b2c78d6f73e24c15b6
#
_cell.length_a   1.000
_cell.length_b   1.000
_cell.length_c   1.000
_cell.angle_alpha   90.00
_cell.angle_beta   90.00
_cell.angle_gamma   90.00
#
_symmetry.space_group_name_H-M   'P 1'
#
loop_
_entity.id
_entity.type
_entity.pdbx_description
1 polymer ?
#
loop_
_entity_poly.entity_id
_entity_poly.type
_entity_poly.pdbx_seq_one_letter_code
_entity_poly.pdbx_strand_id
1 'polypeptide(L)'
;MSDSRVPENYKGVTRRQLIAGAGSVAGVAAGLGASAATEMSLDLDDAEDNLKALIKLQADLSEKDAIGGFPGEVWGWVPGEGNRLLFRSYGIGASHVERVDNGWRFYHREIMYYLDPKTGEILNDWVNPYTGKRVEVMHITNDPVHRFYSISGGRFSAPFPYTVHDDDLVFRISVFSFRDSVMPRADYPLHSANDKYQSAELWTMNGRLSEVMDPSVTSASCVTSWARVGQWLPFMEMGNRAGVMVYHSDSYKLLRGIDEVPADIRKHTEKYYPEYLESPRTWQDLSLNESQLTESKKEIDKCWDSDVVPVGSVFGQD
;
A
#
# COMPACT_ATOMS: atom_id res chain seq x y z
N MET A 1 13.90 36.36 -2.37
CA MET A 1 13.97 36.07 -0.93
C MET A 1 12.60 36.36 -0.36
N SER A 2 11.72 35.37 -0.25
CA SER A 2 10.43 35.46 0.42
C SER A 2 10.40 34.41 1.52
N ASP A 3 10.32 34.89 2.74
CA ASP A 3 10.30 34.16 4.00
C ASP A 3 8.92 33.46 4.14
N SER A 4 8.88 32.14 3.87
CA SER A 4 7.68 31.33 4.09
C SER A 4 7.70 30.76 5.51
N ARG A 5 7.18 31.53 6.47
CA ARG A 5 6.92 31.02 7.81
C ARG A 5 5.68 30.12 7.79
N VAL A 6 5.88 28.86 8.15
CA VAL A 6 4.81 27.90 8.45
C VAL A 6 4.07 28.40 9.70
N PRO A 7 2.72 28.41 9.75
CA PRO A 7 1.99 28.82 10.92
C PRO A 7 2.18 27.83 12.09
N GLU A 8 2.57 28.35 13.24
CA GLU A 8 2.83 27.64 14.51
C GLU A 8 1.54 27.24 15.28
N ASN A 9 0.47 26.81 14.66
CA ASN A 9 -0.80 26.52 15.34
C ASN A 9 -1.38 25.13 15.06
N TYR A 10 -0.56 24.07 15.18
CA TYR A 10 -1.08 22.72 15.38
C TYR A 10 -0.59 22.18 16.73
N LYS A 11 -1.23 22.64 17.81
CA LYS A 11 -1.11 21.95 19.09
C LYS A 11 -2.14 20.81 19.07
N GLY A 12 -1.67 19.58 18.87
CA GLY A 12 -2.46 18.38 19.08
C GLY A 12 -3.06 18.37 20.48
N VAL A 13 -4.27 17.85 20.60
CA VAL A 13 -4.98 17.73 21.88
C VAL A 13 -4.16 16.80 22.78
N THR A 14 -3.69 17.31 23.92
CA THR A 14 -2.93 16.52 24.89
C THR A 14 -3.86 15.67 25.75
N ARG A 15 -3.35 14.53 26.28
CA ARG A 15 -4.03 13.60 27.21
C ARG A 15 -4.84 14.30 28.32
N ARG A 16 -4.40 15.46 28.81
CA ARG A 16 -5.11 16.26 29.83
C ARG A 16 -6.42 16.88 29.32
N GLN A 17 -6.56 17.12 28.03
CA GLN A 17 -7.78 17.70 27.44
C GLN A 17 -8.86 16.65 27.17
N LEU A 18 -8.48 15.40 26.89
CA LEU A 18 -9.42 14.26 26.75
C LEU A 18 -10.07 13.87 28.08
N ILE A 19 -9.34 13.97 29.21
CA ILE A 19 -9.88 13.64 30.55
C ILE A 19 -10.79 14.71 31.09
N ALA A 20 -10.68 15.97 30.68
CA ALA A 20 -11.49 17.10 31.17
C ALA A 20 -12.90 17.15 30.56
N GLY A 21 -13.17 16.45 29.46
CA GLY A 21 -14.48 16.42 28.78
C GLY A 21 -15.49 15.40 29.33
N ALA A 22 -15.07 14.45 30.19
CA ALA A 22 -15.90 13.34 30.67
C ALA A 22 -16.50 13.54 32.09
N GLY A 23 -16.51 14.72 32.60
CA GLY A 23 -16.98 15.01 33.97
C GLY A 23 -18.20 15.92 34.04
N SER A 24 -19.41 15.38 34.08
CA SER A 24 -20.53 15.82 34.89
C SER A 24 -21.87 15.22 34.45
N VAL A 25 -22.21 14.04 34.93
CA VAL A 25 -23.59 13.69 35.33
C VAL A 25 -23.52 12.84 36.60
N ALA A 26 -23.74 13.47 37.76
CA ALA A 26 -23.95 12.79 39.02
C ALA A 26 -25.43 12.40 39.11
N GLY A 27 -25.70 11.11 39.04
CA GLY A 27 -27.00 10.51 39.31
C GLY A 27 -26.84 9.28 40.19
N VAL A 28 -27.32 9.35 41.43
CA VAL A 28 -27.27 8.32 42.47
C VAL A 28 -28.03 7.08 42.04
N ALA A 29 -27.37 5.90 42.09
CA ALA A 29 -28.04 4.62 42.37
C ALA A 29 -27.04 3.68 43.06
N ALA A 30 -27.39 3.26 44.26
CA ALA A 30 -26.65 2.34 45.10
C ALA A 30 -26.80 0.87 44.61
N GLY A 31 -25.72 0.13 44.66
CA GLY A 31 -25.66 -1.28 44.96
C GLY A 31 -25.81 -2.25 43.82
N LEU A 32 -24.68 -2.82 43.45
CA LEU A 32 -24.38 -4.24 43.42
C LEU A 32 -22.92 -4.37 42.86
N GLY A 33 -22.07 -4.98 43.67
CA GLY A 33 -20.68 -5.16 43.28
C GLY A 33 -20.53 -6.15 42.11
N ALA A 34 -20.18 -5.59 40.98
CA ALA A 34 -19.48 -6.29 39.93
C ALA A 34 -18.10 -5.64 39.86
N SER A 35 -17.06 -6.36 40.21
CA SER A 35 -15.70 -6.02 39.90
C SER A 35 -15.63 -5.97 38.37
N ALA A 36 -15.90 -4.82 37.79
CA ALA A 36 -15.54 -4.54 36.40
C ALA A 36 -14.01 -4.62 36.40
N ALA A 37 -13.46 -5.72 35.85
CA ALA A 37 -12.09 -5.71 35.37
C ALA A 37 -12.00 -4.46 34.49
N THR A 38 -11.12 -3.55 34.84
CA THR A 38 -10.83 -2.36 34.03
C THR A 38 -10.30 -2.90 32.70
N GLU A 39 -11.19 -2.96 31.68
CA GLU A 39 -10.77 -3.30 30.32
C GLU A 39 -9.69 -2.30 29.93
N MET A 40 -8.46 -2.79 29.76
CA MET A 40 -7.31 -1.94 29.43
C MET A 40 -7.51 -1.43 28.00
N SER A 41 -7.88 -0.18 27.86
CA SER A 41 -7.83 0.53 26.60
C SER A 41 -6.36 0.67 26.19
N LEU A 42 -6.05 0.56 24.89
CA LEU A 42 -4.70 0.74 24.37
C LEU A 42 -4.16 2.13 24.71
N ASP A 43 -2.90 2.23 25.11
CA ASP A 43 -2.18 3.49 25.25
C ASP A 43 -1.37 3.73 23.95
N LEU A 44 -1.88 4.59 23.07
CA LEU A 44 -1.26 4.85 21.76
C LEU A 44 0.13 5.51 21.86
N ASP A 45 0.53 6.01 23.01
CA ASP A 45 1.88 6.51 23.27
C ASP A 45 2.84 5.39 23.70
N ASP A 46 2.32 4.23 24.13
CA ASP A 46 3.09 3.01 24.34
C ASP A 46 3.39 2.33 22.99
N ALA A 47 4.63 1.87 22.78
CA ALA A 47 5.07 1.34 21.50
C ALA A 47 4.33 0.05 21.09
N GLU A 48 4.09 -0.86 22.05
CA GLU A 48 3.41 -2.11 21.74
C GLU A 48 1.91 -1.89 21.47
N ASP A 49 1.25 -1.03 22.24
CA ASP A 49 -0.16 -0.73 22.06
C ASP A 49 -0.42 0.10 20.79
N ASN A 50 0.47 1.03 20.47
CA ASN A 50 0.47 1.75 19.19
C ASN A 50 0.57 0.79 18.00
N LEU A 51 1.47 -0.19 18.11
CA LEU A 51 1.64 -1.21 17.07
C LEU A 51 0.41 -2.13 16.95
N LYS A 52 -0.19 -2.56 18.08
CA LYS A 52 -1.47 -3.31 18.08
C LYS A 52 -2.57 -2.52 17.38
N ALA A 53 -2.68 -1.22 17.67
CA ALA A 53 -3.65 -0.34 17.02
C ALA A 53 -3.44 -0.29 15.50
N LEU A 54 -2.20 -0.11 15.05
CA LEU A 54 -1.85 -0.12 13.63
C LEU A 54 -2.20 -1.46 12.97
N ILE A 55 -1.90 -2.59 13.63
CA ILE A 55 -2.18 -3.93 13.10
C ILE A 55 -3.68 -4.18 13.02
N LYS A 56 -4.48 -3.75 14.01
CA LYS A 56 -5.95 -3.83 13.92
C LYS A 56 -6.49 -3.13 12.67
N LEU A 57 -5.85 -2.06 12.20
CA LEU A 57 -6.23 -1.36 10.97
C LEU A 57 -5.78 -2.10 9.71
N GLN A 58 -4.59 -2.69 9.69
CA GLN A 58 -4.01 -3.30 8.49
C GLN A 58 -4.35 -4.78 8.31
N ALA A 59 -4.50 -5.50 9.41
CA ALA A 59 -4.64 -6.96 9.45
C ALA A 59 -5.66 -7.40 10.52
N ASP A 60 -5.47 -8.58 11.06
CA ASP A 60 -6.26 -9.14 12.14
C ASP A 60 -5.34 -9.72 13.24
N LEU A 61 -5.45 -9.22 14.47
CA LEU A 61 -4.65 -9.70 15.61
C LEU A 61 -4.94 -11.16 15.96
N SER A 62 -6.03 -11.76 15.45
CA SER A 62 -6.33 -13.19 15.60
C SER A 62 -5.63 -14.07 14.58
N GLU A 63 -4.65 -13.53 13.84
CA GLU A 63 -3.84 -14.21 12.84
C GLU A 63 -4.62 -14.76 11.64
N LYS A 64 -5.87 -14.32 11.46
CA LYS A 64 -6.67 -14.60 10.27
C LYS A 64 -6.20 -13.74 9.09
N ASP A 65 -6.51 -14.23 7.89
CA ASP A 65 -6.28 -13.47 6.68
C ASP A 65 -7.12 -12.20 6.66
N ALA A 66 -6.48 -11.09 6.30
CA ALA A 66 -7.11 -9.84 5.98
C ALA A 66 -6.92 -9.55 4.49
N ILE A 67 -8.03 -9.28 3.81
CA ILE A 67 -8.02 -8.94 2.39
C ILE A 67 -8.24 -7.44 2.24
N GLY A 68 -7.43 -6.82 1.42
CA GLY A 68 -7.57 -5.42 1.01
C GLY A 68 -7.90 -5.32 -0.48
N GLY A 69 -8.80 -4.40 -0.83
CA GLY A 69 -9.06 -4.00 -2.21
C GLY A 69 -8.62 -2.55 -2.41
N PHE A 70 -7.86 -2.27 -3.47
CA PHE A 70 -7.34 -0.92 -3.69
C PHE A 70 -7.57 -0.42 -5.13
N PRO A 71 -8.77 0.15 -5.38
CA PRO A 71 -9.01 0.92 -6.60
C PRO A 71 -8.15 2.17 -6.62
N GLY A 72 -7.74 2.62 -7.81
CA GLY A 72 -6.92 3.80 -7.94
C GLY A 72 -6.78 4.32 -9.36
N GLU A 73 -5.97 5.36 -9.47
CA GLU A 73 -5.61 6.03 -10.72
C GLU A 73 -4.09 6.16 -10.83
N VAL A 74 -3.60 6.05 -12.05
CA VAL A 74 -2.18 6.14 -12.37
C VAL A 74 -1.98 7.20 -13.42
N TRP A 75 -1.26 8.24 -13.03
CA TRP A 75 -1.03 9.42 -13.84
C TRP A 75 0.42 9.49 -14.32
N GLY A 76 0.61 9.97 -15.54
CA GLY A 76 1.92 10.41 -16.00
C GLY A 76 2.03 11.92 -15.86
N TRP A 77 3.14 12.37 -15.30
CA TRP A 77 3.44 13.79 -15.14
C TRP A 77 4.80 14.11 -15.78
N VAL A 78 4.76 14.86 -16.87
CA VAL A 78 5.93 15.27 -17.66
C VAL A 78 6.13 16.77 -17.52
N PRO A 79 7.36 17.27 -17.20
CA PRO A 79 7.64 18.69 -17.13
C PRO A 79 7.27 19.42 -18.42
N GLY A 80 6.48 20.50 -18.30
CA GLY A 80 6.02 21.30 -19.43
C GLY A 80 4.87 20.72 -20.24
N GLU A 81 4.39 19.51 -19.91
CA GLU A 81 3.19 18.92 -20.47
C GLU A 81 2.08 18.85 -19.40
N GLY A 82 0.82 18.70 -19.82
CA GLY A 82 -0.26 18.43 -18.88
C GLY A 82 -0.14 17.01 -18.31
N ASN A 83 -0.60 16.80 -17.07
CA ASN A 83 -0.76 15.48 -16.51
C ASN A 83 -1.78 14.65 -17.33
N ARG A 84 -1.52 13.35 -17.43
CA ARG A 84 -2.36 12.41 -18.18
C ARG A 84 -2.76 11.26 -17.29
N LEU A 85 -4.05 10.96 -17.21
CA LEU A 85 -4.52 9.69 -16.68
C LEU A 85 -4.13 8.58 -17.66
N LEU A 86 -3.24 7.69 -17.23
CA LEU A 86 -2.74 6.60 -18.05
C LEU A 86 -3.56 5.33 -17.84
N PHE A 87 -3.84 5.03 -16.58
CA PHE A 87 -4.58 3.83 -16.19
C PHE A 87 -5.52 4.14 -15.03
N ARG A 88 -6.64 3.44 -14.95
CA ARG A 88 -7.22 3.07 -13.67
C ARG A 88 -6.48 1.85 -13.15
N SER A 89 -6.65 1.54 -11.89
CA SER A 89 -6.09 0.33 -11.30
C SER A 89 -7.06 -0.30 -10.31
N TYR A 90 -6.93 -1.60 -10.14
CA TYR A 90 -7.51 -2.30 -9.02
C TYR A 90 -6.53 -3.34 -8.50
N GLY A 91 -6.26 -3.32 -7.22
CA GLY A 91 -5.39 -4.31 -6.60
C GLY A 91 -6.10 -5.10 -5.52
N ILE A 92 -5.53 -6.26 -5.22
CA ILE A 92 -5.89 -7.14 -4.12
C ILE A 92 -4.63 -7.34 -3.29
N GLY A 93 -4.72 -7.11 -1.99
CA GLY A 93 -3.68 -7.45 -1.02
C GLY A 93 -4.20 -8.49 -0.05
N ALA A 94 -3.44 -9.56 0.14
CA ALA A 94 -3.75 -10.61 1.10
C ALA A 94 -2.65 -10.66 2.17
N SER A 95 -3.04 -10.59 3.43
CA SER A 95 -2.09 -10.51 4.54
C SER A 95 -2.59 -11.26 5.78
N HIS A 96 -1.65 -11.72 6.60
CA HIS A 96 -1.89 -12.07 7.99
C HIS A 96 -0.70 -11.61 8.85
N VAL A 97 -0.83 -11.70 10.15
CA VAL A 97 0.24 -11.35 11.09
C VAL A 97 0.53 -12.54 12.02
N GLU A 98 1.77 -12.60 12.50
CA GLU A 98 2.24 -13.54 13.52
C GLU A 98 2.93 -12.74 14.61
N ARG A 99 2.50 -12.94 15.87
CA ARG A 99 3.18 -12.32 17.03
C ARG A 99 4.51 -13.01 17.27
N VAL A 100 5.58 -12.22 17.41
CA VAL A 100 6.93 -12.68 17.80
C VAL A 100 7.48 -11.77 18.89
N ASP A 101 8.65 -12.13 19.50
CA ASP A 101 9.17 -11.48 20.71
C ASP A 101 9.23 -9.95 20.65
N ASN A 102 9.67 -9.36 19.54
CA ASN A 102 9.85 -7.89 19.43
C ASN A 102 8.85 -7.27 18.45
N GLY A 103 7.66 -7.85 18.25
CA GLY A 103 6.67 -7.26 17.34
C GLY A 103 5.85 -8.28 16.57
N TRP A 104 5.56 -7.97 15.33
CA TRP A 104 4.79 -8.82 14.44
C TRP A 104 5.46 -8.98 13.09
N ARG A 105 5.50 -10.21 12.60
CA ARG A 105 5.71 -10.50 11.19
C ARG A 105 4.42 -10.22 10.45
N PHE A 106 4.49 -9.36 9.45
CA PHE A 106 3.38 -9.05 8.55
C PHE A 106 3.63 -9.76 7.22
N TYR A 107 2.96 -10.88 7.03
CA TYR A 107 2.98 -11.64 5.79
C TYR A 107 2.04 -10.96 4.80
N HIS A 108 2.52 -10.67 3.60
CA HIS A 108 1.75 -9.96 2.61
C HIS A 108 2.15 -10.34 1.21
N ARG A 109 1.19 -10.41 0.32
CA ARG A 109 1.34 -10.39 -1.12
C ARG A 109 0.27 -9.50 -1.73
N GLU A 110 0.55 -8.98 -2.91
CA GLU A 110 -0.37 -8.10 -3.61
C GLU A 110 -0.27 -8.26 -5.12
N ILE A 111 -1.42 -8.18 -5.78
CA ILE A 111 -1.53 -8.05 -7.23
C ILE A 111 -2.27 -6.76 -7.55
N MET A 112 -1.84 -6.02 -8.58
CA MET A 112 -2.58 -4.86 -9.05
C MET A 112 -2.63 -4.86 -10.57
N TYR A 113 -3.84 -4.76 -11.09
CA TYR A 113 -4.15 -4.69 -12.51
C TYR A 113 -4.21 -3.24 -12.99
N TYR A 114 -3.61 -2.98 -14.15
CA TYR A 114 -3.83 -1.75 -14.90
C TYR A 114 -5.07 -1.94 -15.79
N LEU A 115 -5.99 -0.98 -15.69
CA LEU A 115 -7.28 -1.01 -16.37
C LEU A 115 -7.35 0.15 -17.36
N ASP A 116 -8.07 -0.07 -18.47
CA ASP A 116 -8.39 1.02 -19.39
C ASP A 116 -9.20 2.10 -18.67
N PRO A 117 -8.78 3.38 -18.73
CA PRO A 117 -9.46 4.44 -17.98
C PRO A 117 -10.88 4.74 -18.45
N LYS A 118 -11.28 4.29 -19.65
CA LYS A 118 -12.60 4.52 -20.23
C LYS A 118 -13.54 3.33 -20.02
N THR A 119 -13.03 2.11 -20.29
CA THR A 119 -13.86 0.89 -20.23
C THR A 119 -13.79 0.19 -18.88
N GLY A 120 -12.68 0.36 -18.13
CA GLY A 120 -12.41 -0.36 -16.88
C GLY A 120 -11.93 -1.80 -17.11
N GLU A 121 -11.70 -2.22 -18.34
CA GLU A 121 -11.21 -3.56 -18.67
C GLU A 121 -9.73 -3.72 -18.31
N ILE A 122 -9.33 -4.92 -17.90
CA ILE A 122 -7.93 -5.27 -17.65
C ILE A 122 -7.15 -5.19 -18.96
N LEU A 123 -6.06 -4.43 -18.97
CA LEU A 123 -5.22 -4.24 -20.16
C LEU A 123 -4.20 -5.38 -20.28
N ASN A 124 -4.15 -6.03 -21.44
CA ASN A 124 -3.06 -6.92 -21.81
C ASN A 124 -1.99 -6.17 -22.62
N ASP A 125 -2.39 -5.22 -23.43
CA ASP A 125 -1.53 -4.35 -24.21
C ASP A 125 -2.06 -2.89 -24.15
N TRP A 126 -1.18 -1.95 -24.47
CA TRP A 126 -1.49 -0.53 -24.38
C TRP A 126 -0.65 0.28 -25.37
N VAL A 127 -1.29 1.27 -26.00
CA VAL A 127 -0.57 2.24 -26.84
C VAL A 127 -0.11 3.39 -25.95
N ASN A 128 1.21 3.46 -25.72
CA ASN A 128 1.80 4.50 -24.89
C ASN A 128 1.60 5.88 -25.53
N PRO A 129 0.86 6.81 -24.91
CA PRO A 129 0.54 8.11 -25.49
C PRO A 129 1.74 9.07 -25.59
N TYR A 130 2.86 8.70 -24.98
CA TYR A 130 4.10 9.48 -25.04
C TYR A 130 5.04 9.04 -26.14
N THR A 131 5.05 7.76 -26.48
CA THR A 131 5.96 7.18 -27.49
C THR A 131 5.24 6.74 -28.76
N GLY A 132 3.92 6.57 -28.70
CA GLY A 132 3.11 6.01 -29.79
C GLY A 132 3.28 4.50 -29.98
N LYS A 133 4.12 3.84 -29.17
CA LYS A 133 4.36 2.40 -29.26
C LYS A 133 3.26 1.60 -28.59
N ARG A 134 2.94 0.45 -29.15
CA ARG A 134 2.16 -0.59 -28.48
C ARG A 134 3.11 -1.43 -27.63
N VAL A 135 2.77 -1.61 -26.39
CA VAL A 135 3.57 -2.36 -25.40
C VAL A 135 2.66 -3.34 -24.67
N GLU A 136 3.21 -4.48 -24.26
CA GLU A 136 2.57 -5.41 -23.36
C GLU A 136 2.50 -4.80 -21.95
N VAL A 137 1.37 -4.94 -21.27
CA VAL A 137 1.18 -4.39 -19.92
C VAL A 137 1.61 -5.42 -18.88
N MET A 138 2.63 -5.10 -18.12
CA MET A 138 3.06 -5.90 -16.98
C MET A 138 2.33 -5.43 -15.71
N HIS A 139 1.43 -6.26 -15.20
CA HIS A 139 0.74 -6.01 -13.95
C HIS A 139 1.70 -6.12 -12.75
N ILE A 140 1.33 -5.54 -11.63
CA ILE A 140 2.10 -5.68 -10.39
C ILE A 140 1.76 -7.03 -9.77
N THR A 141 2.77 -7.86 -9.53
CA THR A 141 2.67 -9.18 -8.90
C THR A 141 3.74 -9.27 -7.83
N ASN A 142 3.48 -8.66 -6.67
CA ASN A 142 4.41 -8.64 -5.55
C ASN A 142 4.16 -9.83 -4.62
N ASP A 143 5.03 -10.84 -4.63
CA ASP A 143 4.93 -12.03 -3.77
C ASP A 143 6.33 -12.56 -3.40
N PRO A 144 6.68 -12.50 -2.11
CA PRO A 144 6.00 -11.81 -1.02
C PRO A 144 6.45 -10.35 -0.84
N VAL A 145 5.65 -9.57 -0.09
CA VAL A 145 5.99 -8.22 0.38
C VAL A 145 5.92 -8.18 1.91
N HIS A 146 6.76 -8.95 2.55
CA HIS A 146 6.76 -9.07 4.01
C HIS A 146 7.29 -7.81 4.70
N ARG A 147 6.78 -7.53 5.89
CA ARG A 147 7.27 -6.45 6.75
C ARG A 147 7.40 -6.97 8.17
N PHE A 148 8.48 -6.58 8.82
CA PHE A 148 8.59 -6.79 10.26
C PHE A 148 8.26 -5.46 10.97
N TYR A 149 7.15 -5.46 11.68
CA TYR A 149 6.74 -4.37 12.55
C TYR A 149 7.29 -4.62 13.95
N SER A 150 8.25 -3.81 14.38
CA SER A 150 8.95 -3.99 15.64
C SER A 150 8.45 -3.01 16.72
N ILE A 151 8.45 -3.48 17.97
CA ILE A 151 8.23 -2.61 19.13
C ILE A 151 9.42 -1.66 19.30
N SER A 152 10.64 -2.11 18.97
CA SER A 152 11.83 -1.28 19.06
C SER A 152 12.85 -1.66 17.99
N GLY A 153 13.47 -0.64 17.38
CA GLY A 153 14.54 -0.81 16.39
C GLY A 153 14.05 -1.29 15.02
N GLY A 154 14.87 -1.05 14.00
CA GLY A 154 14.53 -1.42 12.62
C GLY A 154 13.77 -0.32 11.84
N ARG A 155 13.39 -0.65 10.63
CA ARG A 155 12.79 0.32 9.68
C ARG A 155 11.34 0.67 10.01
N PHE A 156 10.55 -0.32 10.45
CA PHE A 156 9.16 -0.16 10.83
C PHE A 156 9.00 -0.37 12.33
N SER A 157 9.56 0.58 13.09
CA SER A 157 9.57 0.57 14.55
C SER A 157 8.48 1.49 15.10
N ALA A 158 7.73 0.99 16.08
CA ALA A 158 6.78 1.79 16.85
C ALA A 158 7.52 2.78 17.80
N PRO A 159 6.85 3.85 18.29
CA PRO A 159 5.49 4.21 17.94
C PRO A 159 5.39 4.87 16.55
N PHE A 160 4.38 4.49 15.78
CA PHE A 160 4.06 5.14 14.51
C PHE A 160 3.34 6.45 14.75
N PRO A 161 3.63 7.50 13.97
CA PRO A 161 2.95 8.79 14.09
C PRO A 161 1.44 8.65 13.87
N TYR A 162 0.67 9.20 14.79
CA TYR A 162 -0.79 9.20 14.70
C TYR A 162 -1.39 10.55 15.08
N THR A 163 -2.64 10.75 14.71
CA THR A 163 -3.48 11.84 15.20
C THR A 163 -4.87 11.31 15.50
N VAL A 164 -5.52 11.90 16.49
CA VAL A 164 -6.90 11.62 16.84
C VAL A 164 -7.71 12.90 16.70
N HIS A 165 -8.85 12.80 16.02
CA HIS A 165 -9.84 13.87 15.95
C HIS A 165 -11.24 13.25 16.15
N ASP A 166 -11.86 13.54 17.26
CA ASP A 166 -13.09 12.87 17.72
C ASP A 166 -12.94 11.34 17.73
N ASP A 167 -13.65 10.60 16.91
CA ASP A 167 -13.55 9.14 16.75
C ASP A 167 -12.64 8.72 15.57
N ASP A 168 -12.02 9.67 14.88
CA ASP A 168 -11.10 9.36 13.78
C ASP A 168 -9.68 9.17 14.31
N LEU A 169 -9.14 7.97 14.10
CA LEU A 169 -7.72 7.64 14.33
C LEU A 169 -7.00 7.56 12.99
N VAL A 170 -5.93 8.35 12.85
CA VAL A 170 -5.18 8.46 11.60
C VAL A 170 -3.71 8.16 11.83
N PHE A 171 -3.20 7.09 11.26
CA PHE A 171 -1.77 6.82 11.17
C PHE A 171 -1.18 7.31 9.85
N ARG A 172 0.09 7.77 9.89
CA ARG A 172 0.84 8.18 8.69
C ARG A 172 2.15 7.45 8.61
N ILE A 173 2.38 6.81 7.46
CA ILE A 173 3.64 6.13 7.14
C ILE A 173 4.17 6.70 5.83
N SER A 174 5.42 7.15 5.85
CA SER A 174 6.11 7.67 4.66
C SER A 174 7.32 6.80 4.38
N VAL A 175 7.43 6.31 3.14
CA VAL A 175 8.53 5.47 2.70
C VAL A 175 9.23 6.15 1.54
N PHE A 176 10.51 6.45 1.71
CA PHE A 176 11.35 7.00 0.66
C PHE A 176 12.40 5.97 0.28
N SER A 177 12.47 5.64 -0.99
CA SER A 177 13.44 4.69 -1.54
C SER A 177 14.41 5.38 -2.47
N PHE A 178 15.69 5.16 -2.24
CA PHE A 178 16.77 5.55 -3.15
C PHE A 178 17.86 4.47 -3.10
N ARG A 179 18.07 3.75 -4.20
CA ARG A 179 18.97 2.61 -4.27
C ARG A 179 19.44 2.37 -5.70
N ASP A 180 20.39 1.45 -5.89
CA ASP A 180 20.77 1.00 -7.21
C ASP A 180 19.58 0.31 -7.91
N SER A 181 19.42 0.58 -9.18
CA SER A 181 18.42 -0.07 -10.02
C SER A 181 18.88 -1.49 -10.34
N VAL A 182 17.97 -2.46 -10.26
CA VAL A 182 18.23 -3.84 -10.77
C VAL A 182 18.30 -3.87 -12.31
N MET A 183 17.82 -2.80 -12.95
CA MET A 183 17.94 -2.55 -14.38
C MET A 183 18.70 -1.24 -14.59
N PRO A 184 20.06 -1.25 -14.54
CA PRO A 184 20.83 -0.06 -14.83
C PRO A 184 20.61 0.37 -16.27
N ARG A 185 20.58 1.69 -16.50
CA ARG A 185 20.24 2.23 -17.81
C ARG A 185 21.19 1.81 -18.93
N ALA A 186 22.47 1.59 -18.61
CA ALA A 186 23.45 1.14 -19.60
C ALA A 186 23.02 -0.16 -20.29
N ASP A 187 22.42 -1.07 -19.49
CA ASP A 187 21.99 -2.39 -19.97
C ASP A 187 20.52 -2.38 -20.43
N TYR A 188 19.69 -1.49 -19.87
CA TYR A 188 18.24 -1.40 -20.14
C TYR A 188 17.82 0.00 -20.62
N PRO A 189 18.35 0.53 -21.75
CA PRO A 189 18.19 1.92 -22.15
C PRO A 189 16.74 2.35 -22.45
N LEU A 190 15.86 1.41 -22.81
CA LEU A 190 14.43 1.67 -23.03
C LEU A 190 13.59 1.55 -21.75
N HIS A 191 13.99 0.67 -20.85
CA HIS A 191 13.20 0.24 -19.69
C HIS A 191 13.59 0.95 -18.39
N SER A 192 14.70 1.67 -18.39
CA SER A 192 15.19 2.38 -17.21
C SER A 192 15.59 3.81 -17.53
N ALA A 193 15.15 4.74 -16.67
CA ALA A 193 15.47 6.15 -16.80
C ALA A 193 16.90 6.48 -16.35
N ASN A 194 17.41 5.74 -15.36
CA ASN A 194 18.75 5.95 -14.79
C ASN A 194 19.21 4.74 -13.94
N ASP A 195 20.44 4.82 -13.44
CA ASP A 195 21.06 3.71 -12.68
C ASP A 195 20.56 3.64 -11.22
N LYS A 196 19.77 4.61 -10.79
CA LYS A 196 19.20 4.66 -9.44
C LYS A 196 17.67 4.52 -9.52
N TYR A 197 17.13 3.69 -8.64
CA TYR A 197 15.70 3.65 -8.38
C TYR A 197 15.34 4.66 -7.31
N GLN A 198 14.28 5.42 -7.56
CA GLN A 198 13.78 6.43 -6.61
C GLN A 198 12.26 6.40 -6.58
N SER A 199 11.69 6.34 -5.37
CA SER A 199 10.26 6.51 -5.15
C SER A 199 9.95 7.12 -3.79
N ALA A 200 8.79 7.76 -3.72
CA ALA A 200 8.17 8.20 -2.47
C ALA A 200 6.78 7.60 -2.36
N GLU A 201 6.47 6.99 -1.22
CA GLU A 201 5.16 6.42 -0.91
C GLU A 201 4.63 7.03 0.39
N LEU A 202 3.40 7.52 0.33
CA LEU A 202 2.74 8.19 1.44
C LEU A 202 1.44 7.45 1.75
N TRP A 203 1.35 6.89 2.95
CA TRP A 203 0.19 6.15 3.42
C TRP A 203 -0.47 6.88 4.57
N THR A 204 -1.78 7.07 4.46
CA THR A 204 -2.61 7.62 5.52
C THR A 204 -3.72 6.61 5.81
N MET A 205 -3.65 5.96 6.97
CA MET A 205 -4.59 4.93 7.40
C MET A 205 -5.60 5.54 8.34
N ASN A 206 -6.87 5.44 8.00
CA ASN A 206 -7.98 6.02 8.74
C ASN A 206 -8.87 4.92 9.28
N GLY A 207 -9.12 4.93 10.57
CA GLY A 207 -10.06 4.02 11.23
C GLY A 207 -10.76 4.69 12.40
N ARG A 208 -11.72 3.98 13.00
CA ARG A 208 -12.45 4.49 14.16
C ARG A 208 -11.67 4.17 15.44
N LEU A 209 -11.42 5.20 16.23
CA LEU A 209 -10.77 5.06 17.53
C LEU A 209 -11.55 4.09 18.43
N SER A 210 -12.88 4.21 18.45
CA SER A 210 -13.77 3.35 19.24
C SER A 210 -13.62 1.86 18.88
N GLU A 211 -13.50 1.51 17.59
CA GLU A 211 -13.24 0.12 17.16
C GLU A 211 -11.83 -0.35 17.57
N VAL A 212 -10.84 0.50 17.40
CA VAL A 212 -9.44 0.15 17.73
C VAL A 212 -9.25 -0.05 19.22
N MET A 213 -9.92 0.76 20.06
CA MET A 213 -9.84 0.66 21.52
C MET A 213 -10.68 -0.48 22.10
N ASP A 214 -11.63 -1.04 21.35
CA ASP A 214 -12.44 -2.16 21.80
C ASP A 214 -11.58 -3.44 21.86
N PRO A 215 -11.39 -4.08 23.03
CA PRO A 215 -10.60 -5.29 23.19
C PRO A 215 -11.23 -6.52 22.50
N SER A 216 -12.53 -6.51 22.21
CA SER A 216 -13.22 -7.57 21.50
C SER A 216 -13.01 -7.51 19.98
N VAL A 217 -12.55 -6.37 19.45
CA VAL A 217 -12.26 -6.16 18.02
C VAL A 217 -10.79 -6.50 17.75
N THR A 218 -10.54 -7.57 17.03
CA THR A 218 -9.18 -7.96 16.58
C THR A 218 -8.79 -7.36 15.23
N SER A 219 -9.79 -6.92 14.46
CA SER A 219 -9.65 -6.38 13.10
C SER A 219 -10.62 -5.20 12.92
N ALA A 220 -10.11 -3.99 12.97
CA ALA A 220 -10.91 -2.77 12.80
C ALA A 220 -11.08 -2.41 11.32
N SER A 221 -12.16 -1.67 11.01
CA SER A 221 -12.35 -1.09 9.68
C SER A 221 -11.24 -0.09 9.37
N CYS A 222 -10.79 -0.05 8.12
CA CYS A 222 -9.73 0.87 7.69
C CYS A 222 -9.94 1.32 6.25
N VAL A 223 -9.73 2.60 6.01
CA VAL A 223 -9.52 3.17 4.68
C VAL A 223 -8.13 3.77 4.65
N THR A 224 -7.30 3.30 3.72
CA THR A 224 -5.95 3.81 3.52
C THR A 224 -5.87 4.61 2.24
N SER A 225 -5.57 5.89 2.33
CA SER A 225 -5.17 6.67 1.16
C SER A 225 -3.69 6.46 0.92
N TRP A 226 -3.34 6.07 -0.31
CA TRP A 226 -1.97 5.81 -0.74
C TRP A 226 -1.63 6.62 -1.97
N ALA A 227 -0.53 7.34 -1.89
CA ALA A 227 0.06 8.02 -3.02
C ALA A 227 1.49 7.56 -3.22
N ARG A 228 1.87 7.32 -4.49
CA ARG A 228 3.25 6.99 -4.84
C ARG A 228 3.70 7.86 -6.02
N VAL A 229 4.88 8.44 -5.87
CA VAL A 229 5.59 9.10 -6.96
C VAL A 229 6.84 8.29 -7.26
N GLY A 230 7.02 7.91 -8.51
CA GLY A 230 8.15 7.06 -8.91
C GLY A 230 8.50 7.20 -10.38
N GLN A 231 9.49 6.43 -10.79
CA GLN A 231 9.94 6.36 -12.17
C GLN A 231 8.89 5.72 -13.08
N TRP A 232 9.05 5.89 -14.39
CA TRP A 232 8.28 5.18 -15.39
C TRP A 232 8.39 3.67 -15.20
N LEU A 233 7.30 2.96 -15.45
CA LEU A 233 7.32 1.50 -15.43
C LEU A 233 8.17 0.98 -16.60
N PRO A 234 8.95 -0.08 -16.40
CA PRO A 234 9.82 -0.62 -17.42
C PRO A 234 9.13 -0.95 -18.74
N PHE A 235 7.94 -1.54 -18.69
CA PHE A 235 7.18 -1.93 -19.88
C PHE A 235 6.71 -0.73 -20.73
N MET A 236 6.70 0.48 -20.17
CA MET A 236 6.29 1.67 -20.92
C MET A 236 7.34 2.13 -21.94
N GLU A 237 8.56 1.61 -21.89
CA GLU A 237 9.67 1.95 -22.79
C GLU A 237 9.92 3.46 -22.92
N MET A 238 9.89 4.15 -21.79
CA MET A 238 10.05 5.62 -21.76
C MET A 238 11.50 6.06 -21.87
N GLY A 239 12.46 5.16 -21.70
CA GLY A 239 13.89 5.48 -21.69
C GLY A 239 14.21 6.58 -20.68
N ASN A 240 14.91 7.62 -21.16
CA ASN A 240 15.30 8.77 -20.35
C ASN A 240 14.32 9.95 -20.42
N ARG A 241 13.08 9.73 -20.86
CA ARG A 241 12.09 10.81 -20.89
C ARG A 241 11.89 11.36 -19.48
N ALA A 242 12.07 12.68 -19.35
CA ALA A 242 11.80 13.36 -18.10
C ALA A 242 10.32 13.17 -17.68
N GLY A 243 10.09 13.04 -16.38
CA GLY A 243 8.76 12.86 -15.81
C GLY A 243 8.71 11.72 -14.80
N VAL A 244 7.54 11.53 -14.23
CA VAL A 244 7.28 10.54 -13.18
C VAL A 244 5.88 9.96 -13.36
N MET A 245 5.68 8.80 -12.76
CA MET A 245 4.35 8.26 -12.50
C MET A 245 3.87 8.66 -11.11
N VAL A 246 2.59 9.02 -11.03
CA VAL A 246 1.89 9.31 -9.78
C VAL A 246 0.74 8.33 -9.65
N TYR A 247 0.79 7.53 -8.60
CA TYR A 247 -0.31 6.66 -8.18
C TYR A 247 -1.09 7.35 -7.08
N HIS A 248 -2.40 7.23 -7.15
CA HIS A 248 -3.30 7.67 -6.10
C HIS A 248 -4.41 6.63 -5.95
N SER A 249 -4.50 6.03 -4.79
CA SER A 249 -5.41 4.93 -4.51
C SER A 249 -5.99 5.05 -3.11
N ASP A 250 -7.25 4.65 -2.97
CA ASP A 250 -7.87 4.40 -1.69
C ASP A 250 -8.01 2.88 -1.49
N SER A 251 -7.35 2.37 -0.46
CA SER A 251 -7.38 0.96 -0.10
C SER A 251 -8.42 0.73 0.99
N TYR A 252 -9.27 -0.25 0.78
CA TYR A 252 -10.31 -0.65 1.73
C TYR A 252 -9.98 -2.02 2.30
N LYS A 253 -10.03 -2.16 3.61
CA LYS A 253 -10.03 -3.46 4.24
C LYS A 253 -11.39 -4.12 4.04
N LEU A 254 -11.41 -5.25 3.34
CA LEU A 254 -12.62 -5.95 2.94
C LEU A 254 -13.07 -6.87 4.08
N LEU A 255 -14.07 -6.46 4.84
CA LEU A 255 -14.48 -7.15 6.07
C LEU A 255 -15.12 -8.52 5.81
N ARG A 256 -15.68 -8.73 4.61
CA ARG A 256 -16.20 -10.03 4.13
C ARG A 256 -15.19 -10.76 3.25
N GLY A 257 -13.95 -10.29 3.22
CA GLY A 257 -12.87 -10.91 2.46
C GLY A 257 -13.05 -10.81 0.94
N ILE A 258 -12.63 -11.85 0.24
CA ILE A 258 -12.54 -11.88 -1.23
C ILE A 258 -13.89 -11.69 -1.94
N ASP A 259 -15.00 -11.93 -1.28
CA ASP A 259 -16.34 -11.75 -1.86
C ASP A 259 -16.69 -10.28 -2.15
N GLU A 260 -15.96 -9.34 -1.56
CA GLU A 260 -16.13 -7.91 -1.84
C GLU A 260 -15.30 -7.42 -3.03
N VAL A 261 -14.38 -8.22 -3.55
CA VAL A 261 -13.63 -7.88 -4.76
C VAL A 261 -14.57 -7.90 -5.97
N PRO A 262 -14.48 -6.91 -6.89
CA PRO A 262 -15.27 -6.90 -8.12
C PRO A 262 -15.18 -8.23 -8.87
N ALA A 263 -16.32 -8.73 -9.32
CA ALA A 263 -16.47 -10.10 -9.81
C ALA A 263 -15.61 -10.44 -11.04
N ASP A 264 -15.35 -9.47 -11.91
CA ASP A 264 -14.48 -9.58 -13.08
C ASP A 264 -13.00 -9.69 -12.66
N ILE A 265 -12.55 -8.83 -11.73
CA ILE A 265 -11.21 -8.87 -11.16
C ILE A 265 -10.99 -10.19 -10.43
N ARG A 266 -11.95 -10.60 -9.57
CA ARG A 266 -11.86 -11.86 -8.83
C ARG A 266 -11.74 -13.06 -9.78
N LYS A 267 -12.61 -13.17 -10.79
CA LYS A 267 -12.57 -14.26 -11.76
C LYS A 267 -11.25 -14.30 -12.55
N HIS A 268 -10.72 -13.13 -12.90
CA HIS A 268 -9.43 -13.04 -13.56
C HIS A 268 -8.32 -13.55 -12.66
N THR A 269 -8.31 -13.12 -11.39
CA THR A 269 -7.32 -13.55 -10.39
C THR A 269 -7.43 -15.04 -10.11
N GLU A 270 -8.65 -15.56 -9.89
CA GLU A 270 -8.89 -17.02 -9.70
C GLU A 270 -8.32 -17.85 -10.85
N LYS A 271 -8.39 -17.34 -12.08
CA LYS A 271 -7.94 -18.07 -13.26
C LYS A 271 -6.43 -18.02 -13.47
N TYR A 272 -5.78 -16.87 -13.25
CA TYR A 272 -4.40 -16.65 -13.68
C TYR A 272 -3.42 -16.50 -12.52
N TYR A 273 -3.90 -16.11 -11.33
CA TYR A 273 -3.07 -15.77 -10.16
C TYR A 273 -3.78 -16.18 -8.85
N PRO A 274 -4.26 -17.45 -8.73
CA PRO A 274 -5.10 -17.86 -7.59
C PRO A 274 -4.42 -17.70 -6.23
N GLU A 275 -3.07 -17.75 -6.17
CA GLU A 275 -2.29 -17.57 -4.95
C GLU A 275 -2.47 -16.19 -4.31
N TYR A 276 -2.84 -15.14 -5.09
CA TYR A 276 -3.05 -13.78 -4.57
C TYR A 276 -4.38 -13.58 -3.84
N LEU A 277 -5.22 -14.61 -3.77
CA LEU A 277 -6.47 -14.59 -3.01
C LEU A 277 -6.29 -15.00 -1.54
N GLU A 278 -5.08 -15.45 -1.17
CA GLU A 278 -4.71 -15.89 0.17
C GLU A 278 -3.38 -15.25 0.59
N SER A 279 -3.16 -15.08 1.89
CA SER A 279 -1.87 -14.58 2.37
C SER A 279 -0.76 -15.65 2.27
N PRO A 280 0.51 -15.24 2.07
CA PRO A 280 1.63 -16.18 2.08
C PRO A 280 1.81 -16.79 3.49
N ARG A 281 2.22 -18.07 3.55
CA ARG A 281 2.39 -18.81 4.82
C ARG A 281 3.82 -19.00 5.25
N THR A 282 4.78 -18.69 4.36
CA THR A 282 6.21 -18.83 4.64
C THR A 282 6.87 -17.49 4.78
N TRP A 283 7.55 -17.26 5.89
CA TRP A 283 8.33 -16.05 6.08
C TRP A 283 9.61 -16.08 5.24
N GLN A 284 9.88 -14.98 4.58
CA GLN A 284 11.13 -14.73 3.88
C GLN A 284 11.63 -13.35 4.29
N ASP A 285 12.90 -13.27 4.70
CA ASP A 285 13.55 -11.99 4.96
C ASP A 285 13.89 -11.35 3.61
N LEU A 286 12.97 -10.54 3.13
CA LEU A 286 13.16 -9.78 1.89
C LEU A 286 13.59 -8.36 2.21
N SER A 287 14.57 -7.87 1.46
CA SER A 287 14.72 -6.43 1.36
C SER A 287 13.46 -5.90 0.65
N LEU A 288 12.82 -4.90 1.21
CA LEU A 288 11.51 -4.31 0.81
C LEU A 288 11.41 -3.86 -0.66
N ASN A 289 12.39 -4.18 -1.49
CA ASN A 289 12.62 -3.51 -2.76
C ASN A 289 12.81 -4.45 -3.95
N GLU A 290 12.68 -5.77 -3.75
CA GLU A 290 13.06 -6.71 -4.80
C GLU A 290 11.91 -7.09 -5.75
N SER A 291 10.65 -7.04 -5.29
CA SER A 291 9.57 -7.73 -5.98
C SER A 291 9.23 -7.17 -7.36
N GLN A 292 8.77 -5.93 -7.49
CA GLN A 292 8.23 -5.44 -8.77
C GLN A 292 9.26 -5.26 -9.89
N LEU A 293 10.38 -4.59 -9.61
CA LEU A 293 11.40 -4.37 -10.63
C LEU A 293 12.15 -5.66 -11.00
N THR A 294 12.29 -6.57 -10.05
CA THR A 294 12.91 -7.87 -10.27
C THR A 294 12.04 -8.74 -11.16
N GLU A 295 10.72 -8.77 -10.94
CA GLU A 295 9.81 -9.50 -11.82
C GLU A 295 9.76 -8.87 -13.22
N SER A 296 9.66 -7.55 -13.32
CA SER A 296 9.74 -6.86 -14.62
C SER A 296 11.06 -7.16 -15.36
N LYS A 297 12.17 -7.22 -14.62
CA LYS A 297 13.47 -7.60 -15.21
C LYS A 297 13.46 -9.03 -15.74
N LYS A 298 12.93 -9.99 -14.98
CA LYS A 298 12.83 -11.38 -15.41
C LYS A 298 12.03 -11.54 -16.72
N GLU A 299 10.90 -10.82 -16.83
CA GLU A 299 10.08 -10.87 -18.04
C GLU A 299 10.80 -10.22 -19.24
N ILE A 300 11.45 -9.07 -19.03
CA ILE A 300 12.23 -8.40 -20.09
C ILE A 300 13.41 -9.26 -20.52
N ASP A 301 14.14 -9.88 -19.59
CA ASP A 301 15.28 -10.76 -19.89
C ASP A 301 14.83 -12.01 -20.69
N LYS A 302 13.67 -12.60 -20.37
CA LYS A 302 13.09 -13.71 -21.16
C LYS A 302 12.86 -13.34 -22.62
N CYS A 303 12.39 -12.12 -22.88
CA CYS A 303 12.21 -11.63 -24.25
C CYS A 303 13.55 -11.43 -24.99
N TRP A 304 14.64 -11.16 -24.27
CA TRP A 304 15.99 -11.00 -24.87
C TRP A 304 16.73 -12.30 -25.11
N ASP A 305 16.54 -13.29 -24.22
CA ASP A 305 17.16 -14.61 -24.36
C ASP A 305 16.43 -15.52 -25.36
N SER A 306 15.22 -15.20 -25.72
CA SER A 306 14.53 -15.86 -26.81
C SER A 306 14.96 -15.21 -28.13
N ASP A 307 15.51 -16.00 -29.09
CA ASP A 307 15.67 -15.59 -30.50
C ASP A 307 14.33 -15.23 -31.18
N VAL A 308 13.29 -15.00 -30.39
CA VAL A 308 11.98 -14.52 -30.82
C VAL A 308 12.09 -13.01 -30.96
N VAL A 309 12.03 -12.58 -32.21
CA VAL A 309 11.92 -11.20 -32.66
C VAL A 309 11.14 -10.31 -31.66
N PRO A 310 11.65 -9.10 -31.33
CA PRO A 310 10.94 -8.18 -30.42
C PRO A 310 9.47 -8.04 -30.82
N VAL A 311 8.57 -8.07 -29.84
CA VAL A 311 7.10 -8.04 -30.02
C VAL A 311 6.58 -6.88 -30.92
N GLY A 312 7.44 -5.96 -31.32
CA GLY A 312 7.14 -4.94 -32.33
C GLY A 312 7.04 -5.43 -33.78
N SER A 313 7.29 -6.70 -34.07
CA SER A 313 7.32 -7.26 -35.43
C SER A 313 6.30 -8.38 -35.70
N VAL A 314 5.50 -8.79 -34.74
CA VAL A 314 4.55 -9.92 -34.87
C VAL A 314 3.18 -9.50 -35.44
N PHE A 315 2.92 -8.23 -35.61
CA PHE A 315 1.74 -7.80 -36.36
C PHE A 315 2.13 -7.46 -37.79
N GLY A 316 2.36 -8.54 -38.56
CA GLY A 316 2.36 -8.50 -40.02
C GLY A 316 1.05 -7.93 -40.51
N GLN A 317 1.18 -7.11 -41.49
CA GLN A 317 0.12 -6.67 -42.39
C GLN A 317 -0.75 -7.85 -42.81
N ASP A 318 -2.06 -7.72 -42.52
CA ASP A 318 -3.14 -8.05 -43.47
C ASP A 318 -4.36 -7.18 -43.11
#